data_d410a0914ee2512d83792b427db0e6ab
#
_entry.id   d410a0914ee2512d83792b427db0e6ab
#
_cell.length_a   1.000
_cell.length_b   1.000
_cell.length_c   1.000
_cell.angle_alpha   90.00
_cell.angle_beta   90.00
_cell.angle_gamma   90.00
#
_symmetry.space_group_name_H-M   'P 1'
#
loop_
_entity.id
_entity.type
_entity.pdbx_description
1 polymer ?
#
loop_
_entity_poly.entity_id
_entity_poly.type
_entity_poly.pdbx_seq_one_letter_code
_entity_poly.pdbx_strand_id
1 'polypeptide(L)'
;MALKATIYKAAVNVADLDRNQFLDANLTLAQRPSETQERMMLRLLAWIKYADERLQFTRGLSSDDEPELWLLNDHLGVDLWIELGLPDEKRIKKACSRAQAVALFAYNSRAAEIWWQQNQNKLAAYPKLTIWYLDDAQLAQLSAFADRTMTLQATLQEGSIWLSDAQNNLEIQLTAWQAPA
;
A
#
# COMPACT_ATOMS: atom_id res chain seq x y z
N MET A 1 21.49 -5.07 21.76
CA MET A 1 20.85 -3.76 21.54
C MET A 1 19.68 -3.91 20.56
N ALA A 2 18.58 -3.29 20.89
CA ALA A 2 17.46 -3.24 19.94
C ALA A 2 17.83 -2.36 18.74
N LEU A 3 17.62 -2.88 17.55
CA LEU A 3 17.81 -2.10 16.32
C LEU A 3 16.69 -1.05 16.21
N LYS A 4 17.05 0.15 15.81
CA LYS A 4 16.08 1.23 15.64
C LYS A 4 15.60 1.31 14.18
N ALA A 5 14.36 1.75 14.01
CA ALA A 5 13.83 2.06 12.69
C ALA A 5 14.59 3.24 12.08
N THR A 6 14.72 3.22 10.76
CA THR A 6 15.26 4.35 10.00
C THR A 6 14.09 5.24 9.57
N ILE A 7 14.17 6.52 9.85
CA ILE A 7 13.09 7.46 9.58
C ILE A 7 13.29 8.13 8.22
N TYR A 8 12.24 8.11 7.41
CA TYR A 8 12.15 8.77 6.12
C TYR A 8 11.03 9.81 6.17
N LYS A 9 11.25 10.92 5.50
CA LYS A 9 10.24 11.97 5.34
C LYS A 9 9.86 12.10 3.89
N ALA A 10 8.57 12.18 3.60
CA ALA A 10 8.07 12.34 2.24
C ALA A 10 7.04 13.47 2.20
N ALA A 11 7.35 14.51 1.45
CA ALA A 11 6.36 15.50 1.05
C ALA A 11 5.75 15.03 -0.25
N VAL A 12 4.46 14.74 -0.27
CA VAL A 12 3.76 14.15 -1.41
C VAL A 12 2.63 15.07 -1.85
N ASN A 13 2.64 15.44 -3.12
CA ASN A 13 1.51 16.07 -3.78
C ASN A 13 0.78 14.99 -4.59
N VAL A 14 -0.48 14.78 -4.30
CA VAL A 14 -1.31 13.78 -5.00
C VAL A 14 -2.41 14.48 -5.79
N ALA A 15 -2.42 14.25 -7.10
CA ALA A 15 -3.52 14.62 -7.98
C ALA A 15 -4.20 13.33 -8.45
N ASP A 16 -5.30 12.98 -7.82
CA ASP A 16 -6.09 11.80 -8.19
C ASP A 16 -7.21 12.24 -9.13
N LEU A 17 -6.97 12.11 -10.41
CA LEU A 17 -7.92 12.54 -11.43
C LEU A 17 -9.08 11.55 -11.58
N ASP A 18 -8.88 10.30 -11.17
CA ASP A 18 -9.95 9.29 -11.19
C ASP A 18 -11.00 9.55 -10.12
N ARG A 19 -10.58 10.05 -8.95
CA ARG A 19 -11.48 10.40 -7.84
C ARG A 19 -11.73 11.91 -7.72
N ASN A 20 -11.10 12.71 -8.56
CA ASN A 20 -11.14 14.18 -8.49
C ASN A 20 -10.75 14.70 -7.11
N GLN A 21 -9.63 14.21 -6.57
CA GLN A 21 -9.10 14.59 -5.27
C GLN A 21 -7.66 15.09 -5.39
N PHE A 22 -7.36 16.16 -4.67
CA PHE A 22 -6.05 16.81 -4.68
C PHE A 22 -5.60 16.99 -3.25
N LEU A 23 -4.41 16.52 -2.92
CA LEU A 23 -3.95 16.47 -1.55
C LEU A 23 -2.43 16.68 -1.47
N ASP A 24 -2.02 17.56 -0.55
CA ASP A 24 -0.63 17.70 -0.13
C ASP A 24 -0.47 17.08 1.24
N ALA A 25 0.54 16.25 1.41
CA ALA A 25 0.79 15.61 2.69
C ALA A 25 2.28 15.54 3.00
N ASN A 26 2.59 15.64 4.29
CA ASN A 26 3.94 15.40 4.81
C ASN A 26 3.88 14.12 5.63
N LEU A 27 4.52 13.08 5.10
CA LEU A 27 4.46 11.73 5.67
C LEU A 27 5.77 11.40 6.36
N THR A 28 5.67 10.62 7.43
CA THR A 28 6.81 10.04 8.12
C THR A 28 6.70 8.53 8.00
N LEU A 29 7.74 7.91 7.43
CA LEU A 29 7.82 6.46 7.32
C LEU A 29 8.95 5.95 8.20
N ALA A 30 8.66 4.92 8.97
CA ALA A 30 9.66 4.22 9.76
C ALA A 30 9.97 2.88 9.07
N GLN A 31 11.13 2.80 8.42
CA GLN A 31 11.61 1.53 7.91
C GLN A 31 12.13 0.70 9.09
N ARG A 32 11.50 -0.43 9.32
CA ARG A 32 11.91 -1.33 10.42
C ARG A 32 13.20 -2.05 10.04
N PRO A 33 14.01 -2.49 11.01
CA PRO A 33 15.28 -3.16 10.72
C PRO A 33 15.16 -4.38 9.80
N SER A 34 14.03 -5.09 9.89
CA SER A 34 13.76 -6.28 9.06
C SER A 34 13.04 -5.99 7.75
N GLU A 35 12.67 -4.74 7.53
CA GLU A 35 11.91 -4.35 6.33
C GLU A 35 12.86 -3.93 5.21
N THR A 36 12.60 -4.42 4.00
CA THR A 36 13.35 -3.96 2.82
C THR A 36 12.91 -2.54 2.45
N GLN A 37 13.80 -1.81 1.79
CA GLN A 37 13.48 -0.49 1.25
C GLN A 37 12.35 -0.56 0.22
N GLU A 38 12.32 -1.63 -0.57
CA GLU A 38 11.26 -1.88 -1.55
C GLU A 38 9.90 -1.98 -0.89
N ARG A 39 9.80 -2.72 0.21
CA ARG A 39 8.54 -2.87 0.95
C ARG A 39 8.10 -1.55 1.58
N MET A 40 9.02 -0.79 2.13
CA MET A 40 8.72 0.55 2.66
C MET A 40 8.15 1.46 1.57
N MET A 41 8.76 1.45 0.37
CA MET A 41 8.26 2.25 -0.74
C MET A 41 6.92 1.75 -1.26
N LEU A 42 6.65 0.45 -1.16
CA LEU A 42 5.32 -0.08 -1.47
C LEU A 42 4.27 0.42 -0.46
N ARG A 43 4.61 0.55 0.81
CA ARG A 43 3.70 1.17 1.80
C ARG A 43 3.38 2.61 1.42
N LEU A 44 4.37 3.35 0.97
CA LEU A 44 4.16 4.72 0.48
C LEU A 44 3.25 4.75 -0.74
N LEU A 45 3.46 3.84 -1.69
CA LEU A 45 2.59 3.72 -2.86
C LEU A 45 1.15 3.40 -2.48
N ALA A 46 0.96 2.52 -1.50
CA ALA A 46 -0.37 2.18 -1.00
C ALA A 46 -1.06 3.41 -0.41
N TRP A 47 -0.33 4.24 0.33
CA TRP A 47 -0.85 5.51 0.82
C TRP A 47 -1.27 6.42 -0.34
N ILE A 48 -0.43 6.54 -1.36
CA ILE A 48 -0.72 7.38 -2.54
C ILE A 48 -1.97 6.88 -3.27
N LYS A 49 -2.10 5.58 -3.45
CA LYS A 49 -3.24 4.98 -4.16
C LYS A 49 -4.57 5.29 -3.48
N TYR A 50 -4.59 5.35 -2.17
CA TYR A 50 -5.79 5.61 -1.37
C TYR A 50 -5.70 6.93 -0.59
N ALA A 51 -4.92 7.87 -1.07
CA ALA A 51 -4.61 9.11 -0.37
C ALA A 51 -5.83 9.78 0.23
N ASP A 52 -5.75 10.03 1.52
CA ASP A 52 -6.78 10.68 2.32
C ASP A 52 -6.09 11.30 3.53
N GLU A 53 -6.58 12.47 3.99
CA GLU A 53 -6.01 13.14 5.16
C GLU A 53 -6.02 12.27 6.41
N ARG A 54 -6.96 11.34 6.51
CA ARG A 54 -7.13 10.46 7.66
C ARG A 54 -6.45 9.09 7.47
N LEU A 55 -5.84 8.82 6.33
CA LEU A 55 -5.14 7.56 6.10
C LEU A 55 -3.83 7.55 6.88
N GLN A 56 -3.64 6.54 7.72
CA GLN A 56 -2.52 6.47 8.64
C GLN A 56 -1.69 5.21 8.44
N PHE A 57 -0.38 5.34 8.58
CA PHE A 57 0.49 4.19 8.78
C PHE A 57 0.31 3.68 10.21
N THR A 58 0.37 2.37 10.37
CA THR A 58 0.27 1.68 11.67
C THR A 58 1.62 1.09 12.05
N ARG A 59 1.64 0.27 13.09
CA ARG A 59 2.83 -0.49 13.45
C ARG A 59 3.11 -1.64 12.48
N GLY A 60 2.07 -2.10 11.77
CA GLY A 60 2.17 -3.11 10.72
C GLY A 60 2.75 -4.43 11.19
N LEU A 61 3.97 -4.71 10.78
CA LEU A 61 4.64 -6.01 10.99
C LEU A 61 4.66 -6.52 12.43
N SER A 62 4.53 -5.66 13.42
CA SER A 62 4.63 -6.05 14.83
C SER A 62 3.29 -6.28 15.50
N SER A 63 2.18 -6.20 14.76
CA SER A 63 0.84 -6.36 15.32
C SER A 63 -0.06 -7.19 14.43
N ASP A 64 -0.67 -8.23 15.01
CA ASP A 64 -1.69 -9.02 14.34
C ASP A 64 -3.05 -8.31 14.30
N ASP A 65 -3.23 -7.27 15.10
CA ASP A 65 -4.50 -6.55 15.23
C ASP A 65 -4.58 -5.30 14.36
N GLU A 66 -3.48 -4.92 13.73
CA GLU A 66 -3.41 -3.74 12.88
C GLU A 66 -2.91 -4.10 11.48
N PRO A 67 -3.44 -3.43 10.43
CA PRO A 67 -2.88 -3.54 9.07
C PRO A 67 -1.60 -2.74 8.92
N GLU A 68 -1.12 -2.60 7.69
CA GLU A 68 -0.03 -1.68 7.36
C GLU A 68 -0.50 -0.22 7.36
N LEU A 69 -1.69 0.02 6.81
CA LEU A 69 -2.35 1.32 6.83
C LEU A 69 -3.83 1.12 7.11
N TRP A 70 -4.44 2.11 7.71
CA TRP A 70 -5.90 2.13 7.83
C TRP A 70 -6.47 3.54 7.79
N LEU A 71 -7.74 3.59 7.47
CA LEU A 71 -8.54 4.80 7.55
C LEU A 71 -9.64 4.55 8.57
N LEU A 72 -9.57 5.29 9.67
CA LEU A 72 -10.54 5.19 10.75
C LEU A 72 -11.62 6.26 10.59
N ASN A 73 -12.85 5.89 10.90
CA ASN A 73 -13.95 6.86 10.94
C ASN A 73 -14.04 7.53 12.32
N ASP A 74 -15.00 8.46 12.47
CA ASP A 74 -15.17 9.25 13.70
C ASP A 74 -15.55 8.39 14.91
N HIS A 75 -16.04 7.19 14.70
CA HIS A 75 -16.39 6.23 15.76
C HIS A 75 -15.32 5.17 15.99
N LEU A 76 -14.11 5.39 15.44
CA LEU A 76 -12.97 4.46 15.51
C LEU A 76 -13.23 3.11 14.83
N GLY A 77 -14.27 3.02 14.00
CA GLY A 77 -14.44 1.90 13.07
C GLY A 77 -13.47 2.02 11.92
N VAL A 78 -13.18 0.91 11.25
CA VAL A 78 -12.22 0.87 10.15
C VAL A 78 -12.96 0.96 8.81
N ASP A 79 -12.78 2.08 8.10
CA ASP A 79 -13.36 2.25 6.78
C ASP A 79 -12.53 1.55 5.71
N LEU A 80 -11.20 1.54 5.86
CA LEU A 80 -10.29 0.89 4.94
C LEU A 80 -9.14 0.25 5.71
N TRP A 81 -8.85 -1.00 5.39
CA TRP A 81 -7.76 -1.79 5.93
C TRP A 81 -6.82 -2.17 4.78
N ILE A 82 -5.56 -1.79 4.85
CA ILE A 82 -4.58 -2.06 3.80
C ILE A 82 -3.50 -3.01 4.31
N GLU A 83 -3.35 -4.13 3.62
CA GLU A 83 -2.32 -5.13 3.86
C GLU A 83 -1.30 -5.14 2.73
N LEU A 84 -0.07 -5.53 3.06
CA LEU A 84 0.99 -5.79 2.09
C LEU A 84 1.47 -7.23 2.22
N GLY A 85 1.79 -7.85 1.10
CA GLY A 85 2.39 -9.17 1.08
C GLY A 85 1.43 -10.26 0.66
N LEU A 86 1.63 -11.44 1.23
CA LEU A 86 0.91 -12.65 0.85
C LEU A 86 0.31 -13.31 2.11
N PRO A 87 -0.71 -12.68 2.70
CA PRO A 87 -1.30 -13.18 3.95
C PRO A 87 -2.10 -14.47 3.72
N ASP A 88 -2.28 -15.24 4.78
CA ASP A 88 -3.20 -16.38 4.73
C ASP A 88 -4.66 -15.92 4.73
N GLU A 89 -5.56 -16.82 4.37
CA GLU A 89 -6.99 -16.51 4.33
C GLU A 89 -7.54 -16.08 5.67
N LYS A 90 -7.02 -16.64 6.76
CA LYS A 90 -7.47 -16.30 8.12
C LYS A 90 -7.28 -14.84 8.43
N ARG A 91 -6.13 -14.28 8.02
CA ARG A 91 -5.86 -12.85 8.21
C ARG A 91 -6.77 -11.98 7.36
N ILE A 92 -7.01 -12.37 6.14
CA ILE A 92 -7.94 -11.66 5.22
C ILE A 92 -9.37 -11.70 5.76
N LYS A 93 -9.80 -12.84 6.26
CA LYS A 93 -11.11 -12.99 6.88
C LYS A 93 -11.27 -12.04 8.07
N LYS A 94 -10.25 -11.97 8.91
CA LYS A 94 -10.23 -11.06 10.06
C LYS A 94 -10.33 -9.61 9.60
N ALA A 95 -9.55 -9.21 8.62
CA ALA A 95 -9.58 -7.85 8.06
C ALA A 95 -10.97 -7.51 7.52
N CYS A 96 -11.56 -8.41 6.74
CA CYS A 96 -12.90 -8.20 6.17
C CYS A 96 -14.00 -8.16 7.22
N SER A 97 -13.81 -8.81 8.36
CA SER A 97 -14.78 -8.75 9.46
C SER A 97 -14.71 -7.43 10.23
N ARG A 98 -13.57 -6.76 10.21
CA ARG A 98 -13.33 -5.52 10.98
C ARG A 98 -13.49 -4.25 10.16
N ALA A 99 -13.27 -4.32 8.85
CA ALA A 99 -13.25 -3.14 7.99
C ALA A 99 -14.39 -3.16 6.99
N GLN A 100 -14.75 -1.97 6.51
CA GLN A 100 -15.75 -1.81 5.46
C GLN A 100 -15.19 -2.15 4.08
N ALA A 101 -13.90 -1.90 3.87
CA ALA A 101 -13.17 -2.26 2.67
C ALA A 101 -11.77 -2.72 3.04
N VAL A 102 -11.25 -3.67 2.27
CA VAL A 102 -9.89 -4.21 2.45
C VAL A 102 -9.15 -4.16 1.12
N ALA A 103 -7.94 -3.63 1.14
CA ALA A 103 -7.05 -3.64 0.00
C ALA A 103 -5.76 -4.38 0.36
N LEU A 104 -5.34 -5.26 -0.53
CA LEU A 104 -4.09 -6.01 -0.40
C LEU A 104 -3.16 -5.64 -1.54
N PHE A 105 -1.91 -5.33 -1.23
CA PHE A 105 -0.86 -5.11 -2.20
C PHE A 105 0.10 -6.28 -2.19
N ALA A 106 -0.07 -7.19 -3.16
CA ALA A 106 0.78 -8.36 -3.32
C ALA A 106 2.03 -7.99 -4.13
N TYR A 107 3.15 -8.55 -3.76
CA TYR A 107 4.42 -8.36 -4.44
C TYR A 107 5.29 -9.61 -4.30
N ASN A 108 6.50 -9.61 -4.87
CA ASN A 108 7.39 -10.76 -4.94
C ASN A 108 6.88 -11.78 -5.96
N SER A 109 7.10 -11.48 -7.23
CA SER A 109 6.44 -12.06 -8.41
C SER A 109 6.22 -13.57 -8.35
N ARG A 110 7.27 -14.36 -8.10
CA ARG A 110 7.14 -15.81 -8.13
C ARG A 110 6.29 -16.34 -6.99
N ALA A 111 6.56 -15.88 -5.78
CA ALA A 111 5.79 -16.29 -4.60
C ALA A 111 4.34 -15.80 -4.69
N ALA A 112 4.14 -14.59 -5.20
CA ALA A 112 2.81 -14.01 -5.36
C ALA A 112 1.95 -14.79 -6.34
N GLU A 113 2.51 -15.21 -7.47
CA GLU A 113 1.78 -16.00 -8.46
C GLU A 113 1.34 -17.36 -7.90
N ILE A 114 2.23 -18.02 -7.15
CA ILE A 114 1.91 -19.29 -6.49
C ILE A 114 0.82 -19.08 -5.45
N TRP A 115 0.97 -18.05 -4.62
CA TRP A 115 -0.01 -17.71 -3.59
C TRP A 115 -1.38 -17.42 -4.22
N TRP A 116 -1.42 -16.67 -5.30
CA TRP A 116 -2.66 -16.33 -5.99
C TRP A 116 -3.35 -17.58 -6.56
N GLN A 117 -2.60 -18.46 -7.21
CA GLN A 117 -3.13 -19.72 -7.73
C GLN A 117 -3.76 -20.57 -6.63
N GLN A 118 -3.16 -20.58 -5.45
CA GLN A 118 -3.64 -21.37 -4.32
C GLN A 118 -4.86 -20.76 -3.62
N ASN A 119 -5.01 -19.43 -3.70
CA ASN A 119 -5.97 -18.71 -2.87
C ASN A 119 -7.09 -18.02 -3.64
N GLN A 120 -6.98 -17.85 -4.96
CA GLN A 120 -7.93 -17.04 -5.72
C GLN A 120 -9.39 -17.48 -5.55
N ASN A 121 -9.64 -18.78 -5.52
CA ASN A 121 -11.01 -19.30 -5.38
C ASN A 121 -11.60 -19.01 -4.00
N LYS A 122 -10.79 -19.10 -2.97
CA LYS A 122 -11.20 -18.79 -1.59
C LYS A 122 -11.44 -17.28 -1.42
N LEU A 123 -10.56 -16.47 -1.99
CA LEU A 123 -10.61 -15.03 -1.82
C LEU A 123 -11.75 -14.39 -2.60
N ALA A 124 -12.22 -15.03 -3.65
CA ALA A 124 -13.39 -14.58 -4.40
C ALA A 124 -14.66 -14.50 -3.53
N ALA A 125 -14.70 -15.18 -2.40
CA ALA A 125 -15.81 -15.12 -1.46
C ALA A 125 -15.85 -13.83 -0.62
N TYR A 126 -14.84 -12.97 -0.73
CA TYR A 126 -14.75 -11.73 0.05
C TYR A 126 -15.05 -10.51 -0.83
N PRO A 127 -16.31 -10.04 -0.86
CA PRO A 127 -16.72 -8.95 -1.77
C PRO A 127 -16.10 -7.60 -1.42
N LYS A 128 -15.60 -7.43 -0.20
CA LYS A 128 -14.95 -6.19 0.23
C LYS A 128 -13.48 -6.09 -0.19
N LEU A 129 -12.91 -7.19 -0.69
CA LEU A 129 -11.47 -7.31 -0.92
C LEU A 129 -11.08 -6.87 -2.31
N THR A 130 -10.12 -5.95 -2.37
CA THR A 130 -9.39 -5.60 -3.59
C THR A 130 -7.97 -6.14 -3.47
N ILE A 131 -7.47 -6.79 -4.52
CA ILE A 131 -6.08 -7.27 -4.55
C ILE A 131 -5.37 -6.61 -5.71
N TRP A 132 -4.33 -5.85 -5.38
CA TRP A 132 -3.40 -5.24 -6.31
C TRP A 132 -2.12 -6.03 -6.33
N TYR A 133 -1.54 -6.19 -7.50
CA TYR A 133 -0.24 -6.83 -7.67
C TYR A 133 0.73 -5.85 -8.33
N LEU A 134 1.93 -5.75 -7.78
CA LEU A 134 3.04 -4.99 -8.35
C LEU A 134 4.19 -5.92 -8.67
N ASP A 135 4.60 -5.97 -9.94
CA ASP A 135 5.68 -6.84 -10.36
C ASP A 135 7.05 -6.36 -9.85
N ASP A 136 8.03 -7.26 -9.89
CA ASP A 136 9.37 -7.01 -9.35
C ASP A 136 10.09 -5.86 -10.07
N ALA A 137 9.90 -5.71 -11.37
CA ALA A 137 10.56 -4.67 -12.14
C ALA A 137 10.06 -3.27 -11.72
N GLN A 138 8.74 -3.10 -11.59
CA GLN A 138 8.16 -1.84 -11.13
C GLN A 138 8.52 -1.56 -9.68
N LEU A 139 8.55 -2.60 -8.83
CA LEU A 139 8.93 -2.44 -7.43
C LEU A 139 10.38 -1.96 -7.29
N ALA A 140 11.29 -2.50 -8.11
CA ALA A 140 12.68 -2.06 -8.13
C ALA A 140 12.80 -0.60 -8.57
N GLN A 141 12.04 -0.19 -9.59
CA GLN A 141 12.03 1.19 -10.06
C GLN A 141 11.44 2.14 -9.01
N LEU A 142 10.39 1.72 -8.32
CA LEU A 142 9.79 2.47 -7.21
C LEU A 142 10.80 2.66 -6.08
N SER A 143 11.55 1.61 -5.74
CA SER A 143 12.57 1.66 -4.70
C SER A 143 13.66 2.69 -4.97
N ALA A 144 13.95 2.99 -6.25
CA ALA A 144 14.95 3.98 -6.63
C ALA A 144 14.60 5.41 -6.19
N PHE A 145 13.34 5.69 -5.89
CA PHE A 145 12.92 6.99 -5.34
C PHE A 145 13.27 7.17 -3.86
N ALA A 146 13.65 6.10 -3.17
CA ALA A 146 13.86 6.17 -1.73
C ALA A 146 15.02 7.08 -1.37
N ASP A 147 14.73 8.06 -0.51
CA ASP A 147 15.68 8.99 0.06
C ASP A 147 15.18 9.38 1.44
N ARG A 148 16.09 9.72 2.33
CA ARG A 148 15.73 10.11 3.71
C ARG A 148 14.75 11.28 3.73
N THR A 149 14.85 12.16 2.75
CA THR A 149 13.92 13.27 2.54
C THR A 149 13.47 13.23 1.09
N MET A 150 12.20 12.97 0.87
CA MET A 150 11.61 12.84 -0.46
C MET A 150 10.63 13.98 -0.72
N THR A 151 10.63 14.47 -1.96
CA THR A 151 9.59 15.38 -2.45
C THR A 151 9.03 14.76 -3.72
N LEU A 152 7.80 14.28 -3.64
CA LEU A 152 7.19 13.46 -4.66
C LEU A 152 5.92 14.10 -5.20
N GLN A 153 5.71 13.94 -6.50
CA GLN A 153 4.45 14.28 -7.16
C GLN A 153 3.86 13.00 -7.73
N ALA A 154 2.59 12.78 -7.44
CA ALA A 154 1.86 11.61 -7.91
C ALA A 154 0.59 12.06 -8.62
N THR A 155 0.39 11.56 -9.84
CA THR A 155 -0.84 11.76 -10.60
C THR A 155 -1.46 10.39 -10.87
N LEU A 156 -2.71 10.22 -10.46
CA LEU A 156 -3.47 9.00 -10.70
C LEU A 156 -4.49 9.29 -11.79
N GLN A 157 -4.40 8.55 -12.90
CA GLN A 157 -5.30 8.70 -14.02
C GLN A 157 -5.43 7.39 -14.79
N GLU A 158 -6.67 6.98 -15.03
CA GLU A 158 -6.97 5.78 -15.82
C GLU A 158 -6.25 4.52 -15.32
N GLY A 159 -6.15 4.39 -13.99
CA GLY A 159 -5.50 3.24 -13.36
C GLY A 159 -3.99 3.30 -13.28
N SER A 160 -3.34 4.28 -13.92
CA SER A 160 -1.89 4.48 -13.81
C SER A 160 -1.56 5.47 -12.71
N ILE A 161 -0.41 5.26 -12.08
CA ILE A 161 0.16 6.18 -11.10
C ILE A 161 1.47 6.72 -11.69
N TRP A 162 1.48 8.02 -11.99
CA TRP A 162 2.67 8.70 -12.47
C TRP A 162 3.37 9.32 -11.28
N LEU A 163 4.54 8.80 -10.94
CA LEU A 163 5.33 9.26 -9.80
C LEU A 163 6.58 9.97 -10.28
N SER A 164 6.87 11.14 -9.73
CA SER A 164 8.07 11.89 -10.09
C SER A 164 8.70 12.58 -8.88
N ASP A 165 10.01 12.76 -8.97
CA ASP A 165 10.78 13.68 -8.14
C ASP A 165 11.65 14.55 -9.06
N ALA A 166 12.63 15.26 -8.50
CA ALA A 166 13.49 16.14 -9.29
C ALA A 166 14.35 15.40 -10.32
N GLN A 167 14.54 14.09 -10.17
CA GLN A 167 15.49 13.31 -10.96
C GLN A 167 14.86 12.13 -11.68
N ASN A 168 13.70 11.66 -11.23
CA ASN A 168 13.10 10.43 -11.70
C ASN A 168 11.64 10.62 -12.10
N ASN A 169 11.21 9.88 -13.12
CA ASN A 169 9.82 9.76 -13.53
C ASN A 169 9.50 8.28 -13.70
N LEU A 170 8.35 7.85 -13.20
CA LEU A 170 7.93 6.46 -13.28
C LEU A 170 6.42 6.37 -13.49
N GLU A 171 5.99 5.60 -14.48
CA GLU A 171 4.60 5.17 -14.60
C GLU A 171 4.46 3.82 -13.92
N ILE A 172 3.59 3.73 -12.93
CA ILE A 172 3.29 2.51 -12.21
C ILE A 172 1.91 2.02 -12.61
N GLN A 173 1.85 0.76 -13.00
CA GLN A 173 0.59 0.08 -13.31
C GLN A 173 0.42 -1.10 -12.37
N LEU A 174 -0.49 -0.93 -11.42
CA LEU A 174 -0.91 -2.03 -10.56
C LEU A 174 -1.85 -2.95 -11.32
N THR A 175 -1.63 -4.24 -11.19
CA THR A 175 -2.53 -5.23 -11.77
C THR A 175 -3.61 -5.57 -10.76
N ALA A 176 -4.88 -5.43 -11.14
CA ALA A 176 -5.99 -5.83 -10.29
C ALA A 176 -6.22 -7.34 -10.43
N TRP A 177 -5.84 -8.10 -9.41
CA TRP A 177 -6.16 -9.53 -9.37
C TRP A 177 -7.58 -9.78 -8.88
N GLN A 178 -8.10 -8.89 -8.05
CA GLN A 178 -9.48 -8.92 -7.60
C GLN A 178 -9.98 -7.50 -7.35
N ALA A 179 -11.19 -7.22 -7.78
CA ALA A 179 -11.89 -5.97 -7.51
C ALA A 179 -13.06 -6.23 -6.57
N PRO A 180 -13.52 -5.21 -5.81
CA PRO A 180 -14.67 -5.41 -4.92
C PRO A 180 -15.92 -5.69 -5.76
N ALA A 181 -16.77 -6.53 -5.22
CA ALA A 181 -18.05 -6.87 -5.86
C ALA A 181 -19.09 -5.78 -5.61
#